data_2fe8a5f5d566d581013f05c653a71e47
#
_entry.id   2fe8a5f5d566d581013f05c653a71e47
#
_cell.length_a   1.000
_cell.length_b   1.000
_cell.length_c   1.000
_cell.angle_alpha   90.00
_cell.angle_beta   90.00
_cell.angle_gamma   90.00
#
_symmetry.space_group_name_H-M   'P 1'
#
loop_
_entity.id
_entity.type
_entity.pdbx_description
1 polymer ?
#
loop_
_entity_poly.entity_id
_entity_poly.type
_entity_poly.pdbx_seq_one_letter_code
_entity_poly.pdbx_strand_id
1 'polypeptide(L)'
;MSFSQEPIPEVRSEWSIAAHGPDTPFRHWTVMQKYISDLIQRNGYQDYVEYNTTVERIEKEGDQWKIILRKEGAESDYWWKEYFDAVVVASGHYSVPYIPYIEGLEDLELQRPGSILHSKMYRGREAFRGKRVVVVGASVSAADIAVDLAGVAQSPVHAVVLGHKANVYFGDVAFKHPEIKEQRSISHIDTSRTVHFEDGGRVDDVDHIIFGTGYSWSLPFLPGVEKDPTLLFVGAVGAGLTFKIFEWQAVLAARILAGRARLPPLEEQQRWEADRIAARGDGGGFTLVFPEFEAYFETVRALAGPGVEGKGRQLPKFEQAWFDAFMAGHERRKALWKRWNAEGRRAKL
;
A
#
# COMPACT_ATOMS: atom_id res chain seq x y z
N MET A 1 -9.57 -6.24 8.87
CA MET A 1 -8.55 -5.22 9.23
C MET A 1 -9.26 -4.17 10.09
N SER A 2 -8.79 -3.93 11.31
CA SER A 2 -9.34 -2.93 12.23
C SER A 2 -8.32 -2.68 13.34
N PHE A 3 -8.44 -1.56 14.05
CA PHE A 3 -7.77 -1.40 15.34
C PHE A 3 -8.32 -2.41 16.37
N SER A 4 -7.55 -2.70 17.41
CA SER A 4 -7.90 -3.79 18.36
C SER A 4 -9.16 -3.50 19.17
N GLN A 5 -9.41 -2.24 19.50
CA GLN A 5 -10.57 -1.80 20.30
C GLN A 5 -11.64 -1.07 19.47
N GLU A 6 -11.43 -0.95 18.16
CA GLU A 6 -12.30 -0.22 17.25
C GLU A 6 -12.61 -1.11 16.05
N PRO A 7 -13.58 -2.03 16.14
CA PRO A 7 -13.93 -2.90 15.04
C PRO A 7 -14.48 -2.08 13.86
N ILE A 8 -14.15 -2.50 12.64
CA ILE A 8 -14.80 -1.96 11.44
C ILE A 8 -16.26 -2.41 11.45
N PRO A 9 -17.21 -1.49 11.23
CA PRO A 9 -18.62 -1.85 11.13
C PRO A 9 -18.86 -2.95 10.10
N GLU A 10 -19.73 -3.92 10.42
CA GLU A 10 -20.10 -5.01 9.49
C GLU A 10 -21.05 -4.54 8.38
N VAL A 11 -21.06 -3.28 8.05
CA VAL A 11 -21.89 -2.71 7.00
C VAL A 11 -21.34 -3.10 5.64
N ARG A 12 -22.14 -3.78 4.84
CA ARG A 12 -21.87 -4.00 3.42
C ARG A 12 -22.42 -2.83 2.63
N SER A 13 -21.57 -2.23 1.78
CA SER A 13 -22.04 -1.15 0.92
C SER A 13 -22.84 -1.72 -0.25
N GLU A 14 -23.89 -1.01 -0.67
CA GLU A 14 -24.64 -1.36 -1.88
C GLU A 14 -23.75 -1.45 -3.11
N TRP A 15 -22.75 -0.57 -3.21
CA TRP A 15 -21.74 -0.59 -4.26
C TRP A 15 -20.96 -1.91 -4.32
N SER A 16 -20.53 -2.43 -3.16
CA SER A 16 -19.81 -3.71 -3.10
C SER A 16 -20.73 -4.88 -3.47
N ILE A 17 -21.99 -4.84 -3.05
CA ILE A 17 -22.99 -5.86 -3.37
C ILE A 17 -23.31 -5.85 -4.87
N ALA A 18 -23.52 -4.65 -5.45
CA ALA A 18 -23.79 -4.51 -6.87
C ALA A 18 -22.63 -5.00 -7.73
N ALA A 19 -21.39 -4.73 -7.29
CA ALA A 19 -20.20 -5.11 -8.01
C ALA A 19 -19.84 -6.59 -7.90
N HIS A 20 -19.97 -7.18 -6.71
CA HIS A 20 -19.41 -8.50 -6.40
C HIS A 20 -20.41 -9.50 -5.83
N GLY A 21 -21.66 -9.11 -5.64
CA GLY A 21 -22.72 -9.93 -5.03
C GLY A 21 -22.78 -9.83 -3.51
N PRO A 22 -23.85 -10.41 -2.89
CA PRO A 22 -24.10 -10.27 -1.46
C PRO A 22 -23.03 -10.92 -0.56
N ASP A 23 -22.31 -11.91 -1.07
CA ASP A 23 -21.25 -12.62 -0.34
C ASP A 23 -19.84 -12.08 -0.62
N THR A 24 -19.76 -10.87 -1.13
CA THR A 24 -18.47 -10.25 -1.46
C THR A 24 -17.52 -10.16 -0.26
N PRO A 25 -16.24 -10.54 -0.43
CA PRO A 25 -15.21 -10.30 0.58
C PRO A 25 -14.73 -8.84 0.60
N PHE A 26 -15.15 -8.04 -0.39
CA PHE A 26 -14.70 -6.66 -0.57
C PHE A 26 -15.69 -5.67 0.05
N ARG A 27 -15.16 -4.54 0.49
CA ARG A 27 -15.93 -3.36 0.87
C ARG A 27 -15.53 -2.19 -0.01
N HIS A 28 -16.49 -1.32 -0.30
CA HIS A 28 -16.19 -0.09 -1.00
C HIS A 28 -15.27 0.80 -0.13
N TRP A 29 -14.35 1.53 -0.74
CA TRP A 29 -13.35 2.34 -0.06
C TRP A 29 -13.96 3.40 0.88
N THR A 30 -15.17 3.90 0.57
CA THR A 30 -15.90 4.87 1.41
C THR A 30 -16.23 4.33 2.80
N VAL A 31 -16.40 3.02 2.96
CA VAL A 31 -16.62 2.39 4.28
C VAL A 31 -15.38 2.57 5.15
N MET A 32 -14.18 2.44 4.55
CA MET A 32 -12.92 2.63 5.23
C MET A 32 -12.67 4.11 5.54
N GLN A 33 -12.95 4.99 4.57
CA GLN A 33 -12.83 6.43 4.76
C GLN A 33 -13.72 6.90 5.93
N LYS A 34 -14.99 6.48 5.94
CA LYS A 34 -15.92 6.79 7.03
C LYS A 34 -15.43 6.25 8.37
N TYR A 35 -14.92 5.01 8.42
CA TYR A 35 -14.38 4.43 9.62
C TYR A 35 -13.27 5.28 10.25
N ILE A 36 -12.31 5.75 9.44
CA ILE A 36 -11.22 6.61 9.93
C ILE A 36 -11.74 8.00 10.34
N SER A 37 -12.62 8.60 9.56
CA SER A 37 -13.22 9.90 9.90
C SER A 37 -14.01 9.84 11.21
N ASP A 38 -14.79 8.79 11.40
CA ASP A 38 -15.57 8.57 12.63
C ASP A 38 -14.65 8.40 13.87
N LEU A 39 -13.47 7.78 13.71
CA LEU A 39 -12.49 7.64 14.79
C LEU A 39 -11.94 9.00 15.23
N ILE A 40 -11.55 9.85 14.27
CA ILE A 40 -11.08 11.21 14.58
C ILE A 40 -12.18 12.00 15.28
N GLN A 41 -13.40 11.94 14.74
CA GLN A 41 -14.54 12.70 15.24
C GLN A 41 -14.95 12.28 16.67
N ARG A 42 -15.09 10.98 16.92
CA ARG A 42 -15.48 10.46 18.24
C ARG A 42 -14.46 10.74 19.35
N ASN A 43 -13.19 10.89 18.97
CA ASN A 43 -12.12 11.17 19.92
C ASN A 43 -11.81 12.68 20.06
N GLY A 44 -12.52 13.55 19.36
CA GLY A 44 -12.36 15.01 19.46
C GLY A 44 -11.02 15.52 18.95
N TYR A 45 -10.44 14.87 17.91
CA TYR A 45 -9.14 15.24 17.38
C TYR A 45 -9.20 16.21 16.19
N GLN A 46 -10.40 16.65 15.77
CA GLN A 46 -10.56 17.50 14.59
C GLN A 46 -9.78 18.81 14.70
N ASP A 47 -9.79 19.43 15.88
CA ASP A 47 -9.14 20.72 16.12
C ASP A 47 -7.60 20.63 16.12
N TYR A 48 -7.06 19.41 16.18
CA TYR A 48 -5.62 19.16 16.12
C TYR A 48 -5.14 18.75 14.71
N VAL A 49 -6.04 18.69 13.73
CA VAL A 49 -5.71 18.29 12.36
C VAL A 49 -5.74 19.52 11.46
N GLU A 50 -4.58 19.91 10.97
CA GLU A 50 -4.45 20.97 9.97
C GLU A 50 -4.55 20.37 8.56
N TYR A 51 -5.73 20.49 7.96
CA TYR A 51 -5.99 19.97 6.61
C TYR A 51 -5.41 20.88 5.53
N ASN A 52 -5.18 20.32 4.33
CA ASN A 52 -4.63 21.01 3.16
C ASN A 52 -3.28 21.68 3.44
N THR A 53 -2.52 21.10 4.36
CA THR A 53 -1.22 21.61 4.78
C THR A 53 -0.14 20.59 4.43
N THR A 54 0.80 21.01 3.62
CA THR A 54 1.95 20.20 3.19
C THR A 54 3.14 20.46 4.11
N VAL A 55 3.77 19.40 4.57
CA VAL A 55 5.08 19.46 5.20
C VAL A 55 6.13 19.46 4.08
N GLU A 56 6.77 20.60 3.88
CA GLU A 56 7.74 20.80 2.81
C GLU A 56 9.15 20.40 3.23
N ARG A 57 9.48 20.62 4.51
CA ARG A 57 10.82 20.32 5.04
C ARG A 57 10.81 20.15 6.55
N ILE A 58 11.59 19.21 7.05
CA ILE A 58 11.85 18.96 8.46
C ILE A 58 13.35 18.98 8.69
N GLU A 59 13.81 19.82 9.62
CA GLU A 59 15.23 19.97 9.95
C GLU A 59 15.40 20.02 11.46
N LYS A 60 16.50 19.43 11.96
CA LYS A 60 16.87 19.60 13.36
C LYS A 60 17.56 20.95 13.52
N GLU A 61 17.10 21.77 14.46
CA GLU A 61 17.69 23.05 14.80
C GLU A 61 17.85 23.14 16.34
N GLY A 62 19.06 22.87 16.82
CA GLY A 62 19.30 22.67 18.25
C GLY A 62 18.57 21.44 18.78
N ASP A 63 17.79 21.62 19.84
CA ASP A 63 17.01 20.54 20.46
C ASP A 63 15.62 20.37 19.86
N GLN A 64 15.23 21.23 18.91
CA GLN A 64 13.91 21.21 18.31
C GLN A 64 13.93 20.84 16.83
N TRP A 65 12.78 20.41 16.33
CA TRP A 65 12.51 20.18 14.93
C TRP A 65 11.82 21.39 14.32
N LYS A 66 12.48 22.06 13.39
CA LYS A 66 11.89 23.11 12.56
C LYS A 66 11.15 22.45 11.41
N ILE A 67 9.86 22.73 11.28
CA ILE A 67 9.01 22.25 10.20
C ILE A 67 8.57 23.41 9.34
N ILE A 68 8.84 23.33 8.05
CA ILE A 68 8.37 24.28 7.05
C ILE A 68 7.08 23.73 6.46
N LEU A 69 6.05 24.54 6.52
CA LEU A 69 4.68 24.20 6.15
C LEU A 69 4.19 25.09 5.02
N ARG A 70 3.38 24.52 4.13
CA ARG A 70 2.71 25.24 3.05
C ARG A 70 1.23 24.86 3.01
N LYS A 71 0.39 25.86 2.89
CA LYS A 71 -1.05 25.70 2.68
C LYS A 71 -1.43 26.37 1.38
N GLU A 72 -2.08 25.64 0.50
CA GLU A 72 -2.57 26.17 -0.78
C GLU A 72 -3.68 27.19 -0.53
N GLY A 73 -3.53 28.39 -1.11
CA GLY A 73 -4.53 29.45 -1.09
C GLY A 73 -5.09 29.70 -2.49
N ALA A 74 -6.21 30.42 -2.57
CA ALA A 74 -6.89 30.71 -3.84
C ALA A 74 -6.05 31.59 -4.80
N GLU A 75 -5.27 32.52 -4.27
CA GLU A 75 -4.45 33.45 -5.04
C GLU A 75 -2.95 33.20 -4.88
N SER A 76 -2.53 32.72 -3.71
CA SER A 76 -1.14 32.40 -3.41
C SER A 76 -1.05 31.41 -2.25
N ASP A 77 0.03 30.66 -2.21
CA ASP A 77 0.31 29.74 -1.14
C ASP A 77 0.79 30.48 0.11
N TYR A 78 0.34 30.02 1.26
CA TYR A 78 0.77 30.53 2.55
C TYR A 78 1.85 29.61 3.12
N TRP A 79 3.01 30.18 3.47
CA TRP A 79 4.15 29.48 4.01
C TRP A 79 4.46 29.97 5.42
N TRP A 80 4.73 29.01 6.35
CA TRP A 80 5.17 29.34 7.71
C TRP A 80 6.08 28.25 8.25
N LYS A 81 6.64 28.48 9.41
CA LYS A 81 7.44 27.52 10.14
C LYS A 81 6.93 27.36 11.56
N GLU A 82 7.08 26.15 12.07
CA GLU A 82 6.80 25.81 13.47
C GLU A 82 7.96 24.98 14.04
N TYR A 83 8.04 24.95 15.37
CA TYR A 83 9.06 24.21 16.10
C TYR A 83 8.39 23.21 17.05
N PHE A 84 8.93 21.99 17.06
CA PHE A 84 8.42 20.89 17.85
C PHE A 84 9.55 20.14 18.54
N ASP A 85 9.26 19.53 19.71
CA ASP A 85 10.24 18.72 20.45
C ASP A 85 10.44 17.35 19.80
N ALA A 86 9.44 16.86 19.06
CA ALA A 86 9.48 15.58 18.36
C ALA A 86 8.61 15.57 17.12
N VAL A 87 8.92 14.65 16.19
CA VAL A 87 8.17 14.42 14.96
C VAL A 87 7.81 12.95 14.83
N VAL A 88 6.54 12.68 14.51
CA VAL A 88 6.07 11.34 14.15
C VAL A 88 5.61 11.35 12.70
N VAL A 89 6.36 10.68 11.83
CA VAL A 89 6.02 10.54 10.41
C VAL A 89 5.04 9.40 10.24
N ALA A 90 3.80 9.70 9.85
CA ALA A 90 2.73 8.74 9.61
C ALA A 90 2.07 8.94 8.23
N SER A 91 2.84 9.47 7.27
CA SER A 91 2.35 9.88 5.94
C SER A 91 2.00 8.72 4.99
N GLY A 92 2.32 7.48 5.38
CA GLY A 92 2.20 6.31 4.52
C GLY A 92 3.24 6.27 3.40
N HIS A 93 3.14 5.27 2.52
CA HIS A 93 4.13 5.05 1.45
C HIS A 93 3.50 4.64 0.11
N TYR A 94 2.18 4.80 -0.05
CA TYR A 94 1.48 4.54 -1.31
C TYR A 94 1.18 5.84 -2.07
N SER A 95 2.13 6.76 -2.10
CA SER A 95 1.97 8.07 -2.75
C SER A 95 2.65 8.14 -4.11
N VAL A 96 3.89 7.68 -4.23
CA VAL A 96 4.68 7.75 -5.46
C VAL A 96 4.60 6.41 -6.21
N PRO A 97 3.92 6.34 -7.37
CA PRO A 97 3.87 5.16 -8.21
C PRO A 97 5.28 4.70 -8.64
N TYR A 98 5.52 3.41 -8.63
CA TYR A 98 6.71 2.83 -9.23
C TYR A 98 6.39 2.38 -10.67
N ILE A 99 6.98 3.04 -11.64
CA ILE A 99 6.95 2.65 -13.05
C ILE A 99 8.40 2.36 -13.46
N PRO A 100 8.74 1.12 -13.85
CA PRO A 100 10.08 0.78 -14.27
C PRO A 100 10.43 1.50 -15.58
N TYR A 101 11.71 1.75 -15.79
CA TYR A 101 12.17 2.20 -17.09
C TYR A 101 11.97 1.09 -18.13
N ILE A 102 11.33 1.45 -19.24
CA ILE A 102 11.14 0.59 -20.43
C ILE A 102 11.41 1.46 -21.64
N GLU A 103 12.30 1.00 -22.53
CA GLU A 103 12.62 1.70 -23.77
C GLU A 103 11.35 1.86 -24.63
N GLY A 104 11.10 3.07 -25.12
CA GLY A 104 9.93 3.42 -25.94
C GLY A 104 8.65 3.71 -25.13
N LEU A 105 8.67 3.63 -23.80
CA LEU A 105 7.49 3.89 -22.97
C LEU A 105 7.05 5.37 -23.05
N GLU A 106 8.02 6.29 -22.99
CA GLU A 106 7.75 7.72 -23.10
C GLU A 106 7.23 8.10 -24.49
N ASP A 107 7.78 7.48 -25.54
CA ASP A 107 7.34 7.70 -26.92
C ASP A 107 5.88 7.25 -27.11
N LEU A 108 5.48 6.13 -26.50
CA LEU A 108 4.09 5.67 -26.51
C LEU A 108 3.16 6.69 -25.85
N GLU A 109 3.53 7.23 -24.70
CA GLU A 109 2.73 8.24 -24.00
C GLU A 109 2.66 9.55 -24.79
N LEU A 110 3.75 9.99 -25.42
CA LEU A 110 3.78 11.18 -26.27
C LEU A 110 2.90 11.03 -27.51
N GLN A 111 2.90 9.86 -28.14
CA GLN A 111 2.05 9.56 -29.30
C GLN A 111 0.57 9.42 -28.91
N ARG A 112 0.31 8.91 -27.71
CA ARG A 112 -1.04 8.63 -27.21
C ARG A 112 -1.14 9.00 -25.75
N PRO A 113 -1.38 10.28 -25.41
CA PRO A 113 -1.53 10.72 -24.03
C PRO A 113 -2.60 9.92 -23.27
N GLY A 114 -2.23 9.45 -22.07
CA GLY A 114 -3.08 8.59 -21.26
C GLY A 114 -3.02 7.11 -21.61
N SER A 115 -2.08 6.69 -22.46
CA SER A 115 -1.83 5.26 -22.72
C SER A 115 -1.11 4.56 -21.57
N ILE A 116 -0.35 5.31 -20.77
CA ILE A 116 0.41 4.78 -19.63
C ILE A 116 -0.30 5.14 -18.34
N LEU A 117 -0.71 4.13 -17.59
CA LEU A 117 -1.38 4.31 -16.31
C LEU A 117 -0.70 3.49 -15.22
N HIS A 118 -0.66 4.05 -14.02
CA HIS A 118 -0.42 3.26 -12.82
C HIS A 118 -1.75 2.83 -12.18
N SER A 119 -1.77 1.70 -11.49
CA SER A 119 -2.94 1.17 -10.80
C SER A 119 -3.62 2.19 -9.85
N LYS A 120 -2.85 3.16 -9.32
CA LYS A 120 -3.35 4.29 -8.55
C LYS A 120 -4.40 5.12 -9.30
N MET A 121 -4.30 5.18 -10.63
CA MET A 121 -5.19 5.97 -11.50
C MET A 121 -6.34 5.13 -12.10
N TYR A 122 -6.33 3.82 -11.90
CA TYR A 122 -7.40 2.95 -12.38
C TYR A 122 -8.74 3.27 -11.66
N ARG A 123 -9.79 3.50 -12.45
CA ARG A 123 -11.12 3.87 -11.95
C ARG A 123 -12.23 2.94 -12.44
N GLY A 124 -11.84 1.75 -12.91
CA GLY A 124 -12.78 0.75 -13.43
C GLY A 124 -12.56 0.46 -14.90
N ARG A 125 -13.16 -0.62 -15.34
CA ARG A 125 -12.89 -1.28 -16.62
C ARG A 125 -13.55 -0.63 -17.83
N GLU A 126 -14.60 0.18 -17.65
CA GLU A 126 -15.41 0.68 -18.78
C GLU A 126 -14.61 1.57 -19.73
N ALA A 127 -13.62 2.32 -19.23
CA ALA A 127 -12.71 3.12 -20.05
C ALA A 127 -11.85 2.27 -21.03
N PHE A 128 -11.72 0.99 -20.74
CA PHE A 128 -10.88 0.06 -21.51
C PHE A 128 -11.69 -0.88 -22.41
N ARG A 129 -12.98 -0.64 -22.59
CA ARG A 129 -13.87 -1.47 -23.41
C ARG A 129 -13.37 -1.56 -24.84
N GLY A 130 -13.10 -2.80 -25.28
CA GLY A 130 -12.57 -3.10 -26.61
C GLY A 130 -11.14 -2.61 -26.87
N LYS A 131 -10.42 -2.14 -25.84
CA LYS A 131 -9.04 -1.68 -25.93
C LYS A 131 -8.07 -2.84 -25.76
N ARG A 132 -6.95 -2.79 -26.45
CA ARG A 132 -5.85 -3.74 -26.29
C ARG A 132 -4.97 -3.28 -25.12
N VAL A 133 -4.97 -4.07 -24.05
CA VAL A 133 -4.37 -3.67 -22.77
C VAL A 133 -3.29 -4.66 -22.34
N VAL A 134 -2.17 -4.10 -21.87
CA VAL A 134 -1.10 -4.83 -21.19
C VAL A 134 -1.10 -4.41 -19.72
N VAL A 135 -1.19 -5.38 -18.81
CA VAL A 135 -1.11 -5.15 -17.36
C VAL A 135 0.24 -5.66 -16.87
N VAL A 136 1.01 -4.80 -16.19
CA VAL A 136 2.36 -5.12 -15.74
C VAL A 136 2.39 -5.27 -14.22
N GLY A 137 2.82 -6.44 -13.73
CA GLY A 137 2.96 -6.76 -12.32
C GLY A 137 2.38 -8.13 -11.95
N ALA A 138 2.92 -8.71 -10.89
CA ALA A 138 2.54 -10.06 -10.40
C ALA A 138 1.87 -10.04 -9.02
N SER A 139 1.50 -8.86 -8.49
CA SER A 139 0.90 -8.71 -7.18
C SER A 139 -0.58 -8.31 -7.25
N VAL A 140 -1.17 -7.98 -6.10
CA VAL A 140 -2.61 -7.80 -5.92
C VAL A 140 -3.23 -6.79 -6.88
N SER A 141 -2.60 -5.64 -7.11
CA SER A 141 -3.14 -4.60 -7.98
C SER A 141 -3.22 -5.05 -9.44
N ALA A 142 -2.15 -5.65 -9.95
CA ALA A 142 -2.15 -6.19 -11.32
C ALA A 142 -3.15 -7.34 -11.48
N ALA A 143 -3.23 -8.22 -10.48
CA ALA A 143 -4.16 -9.35 -10.49
C ALA A 143 -5.63 -8.89 -10.52
N ASP A 144 -6.01 -7.97 -9.64
CA ASP A 144 -7.38 -7.44 -9.59
C ASP A 144 -7.74 -6.72 -10.90
N ILE A 145 -6.83 -5.90 -11.45
CA ILE A 145 -7.07 -5.17 -12.70
C ILE A 145 -7.15 -6.11 -13.91
N ALA A 146 -6.25 -7.09 -14.01
CA ALA A 146 -6.29 -8.04 -15.13
C ALA A 146 -7.60 -8.83 -15.17
N VAL A 147 -8.07 -9.29 -14.01
CA VAL A 147 -9.36 -10.00 -13.90
C VAL A 147 -10.54 -9.07 -14.17
N ASP A 148 -10.49 -7.82 -13.69
CA ASP A 148 -11.55 -6.84 -13.94
C ASP A 148 -11.68 -6.49 -15.43
N LEU A 149 -10.57 -6.43 -16.15
CA LEU A 149 -10.53 -6.15 -17.59
C LEU A 149 -10.97 -7.34 -18.47
N ALA A 150 -10.87 -8.56 -17.95
CA ALA A 150 -11.26 -9.76 -18.67
C ALA A 150 -12.74 -9.69 -19.11
N GLY A 151 -12.98 -9.91 -20.41
CA GLY A 151 -14.32 -9.83 -21.01
C GLY A 151 -14.85 -8.40 -21.27
N VAL A 152 -14.06 -7.35 -20.99
CA VAL A 152 -14.39 -5.97 -21.33
C VAL A 152 -13.35 -5.38 -22.28
N ALA A 153 -12.08 -5.50 -21.96
CA ALA A 153 -11.00 -5.17 -22.88
C ALA A 153 -10.96 -6.13 -24.06
N GLN A 154 -10.20 -5.82 -25.10
CA GLN A 154 -9.98 -6.74 -26.20
C GLN A 154 -9.26 -8.00 -25.68
N SER A 155 -9.87 -9.16 -25.92
CA SER A 155 -9.29 -10.44 -25.50
C SER A 155 -8.13 -10.86 -26.42
N PRO A 156 -7.04 -11.43 -25.85
CA PRO A 156 -6.78 -11.57 -24.43
C PRO A 156 -6.26 -10.29 -23.78
N VAL A 157 -6.52 -10.09 -22.49
CA VAL A 157 -5.75 -9.15 -21.68
C VAL A 157 -4.34 -9.72 -21.49
N HIS A 158 -3.32 -8.95 -21.81
CA HIS A 158 -1.93 -9.39 -21.68
C HIS A 158 -1.40 -9.04 -20.30
N ALA A 159 -0.95 -10.04 -19.51
CA ALA A 159 -0.44 -9.86 -18.17
C ALA A 159 1.06 -10.20 -18.08
N VAL A 160 1.89 -9.21 -17.83
CA VAL A 160 3.35 -9.37 -17.65
C VAL A 160 3.63 -9.88 -16.25
N VAL A 161 3.73 -11.18 -16.09
CA VAL A 161 3.88 -11.89 -14.80
C VAL A 161 4.99 -12.92 -14.80
N LEU A 162 5.33 -13.47 -15.97
CA LEU A 162 6.37 -14.49 -16.07
C LEU A 162 7.75 -13.87 -15.82
N GLY A 163 8.56 -14.56 -15.00
CA GLY A 163 9.86 -14.07 -14.56
C GLY A 163 9.82 -13.24 -13.26
N HIS A 164 8.64 -12.94 -12.74
CA HIS A 164 8.45 -12.27 -11.46
C HIS A 164 8.03 -13.25 -10.36
N LYS A 165 8.36 -12.93 -9.10
CA LYS A 165 7.90 -13.74 -7.97
C LYS A 165 6.38 -13.62 -7.85
N ALA A 166 5.70 -14.77 -7.82
CA ALA A 166 4.28 -14.81 -7.50
C ALA A 166 4.01 -14.23 -6.12
N ASN A 167 2.82 -13.66 -5.94
CA ASN A 167 2.42 -13.13 -4.64
C ASN A 167 2.38 -14.25 -3.58
N VAL A 168 2.95 -14.00 -2.41
CA VAL A 168 3.08 -15.00 -1.33
C VAL A 168 1.75 -15.47 -0.74
N TYR A 169 0.66 -14.72 -0.92
CA TYR A 169 -0.64 -15.02 -0.34
C TYR A 169 -1.56 -15.80 -1.29
N PHE A 170 -1.55 -15.50 -2.58
CA PHE A 170 -2.51 -16.07 -3.54
C PHE A 170 -1.88 -16.58 -4.85
N GLY A 171 -0.55 -16.53 -4.98
CA GLY A 171 0.15 -17.04 -6.15
C GLY A 171 -0.28 -16.34 -7.44
N ASP A 172 -0.48 -17.14 -8.49
CA ASP A 172 -0.81 -16.71 -9.85
C ASP A 172 -2.28 -16.99 -10.26
N VAL A 173 -3.13 -17.33 -9.31
CA VAL A 173 -4.52 -17.79 -9.58
C VAL A 173 -5.31 -16.83 -10.46
N ALA A 174 -5.17 -15.52 -10.26
CA ALA A 174 -5.87 -14.52 -11.06
C ALA A 174 -5.51 -14.58 -12.54
N PHE A 175 -4.24 -14.84 -12.84
CA PHE A 175 -3.71 -14.83 -14.23
C PHE A 175 -4.05 -16.10 -15.01
N LYS A 176 -4.66 -17.12 -14.37
CA LYS A 176 -5.16 -18.33 -15.03
C LYS A 176 -6.55 -18.16 -15.65
N HIS A 177 -7.06 -16.93 -15.75
CA HIS A 177 -8.31 -16.64 -16.41
C HIS A 177 -8.21 -16.94 -17.94
N PRO A 178 -9.21 -17.57 -18.59
CA PRO A 178 -9.15 -17.93 -20.02
C PRO A 178 -8.89 -16.74 -20.97
N GLU A 179 -9.35 -15.56 -20.59
CA GLU A 179 -9.16 -14.32 -21.36
C GLU A 179 -7.92 -13.51 -20.94
N ILE A 180 -7.03 -14.09 -20.12
CA ILE A 180 -5.76 -13.48 -19.75
C ILE A 180 -4.63 -14.32 -20.33
N LYS A 181 -3.70 -13.66 -21.03
CA LYS A 181 -2.48 -14.28 -21.55
C LYS A 181 -1.29 -13.79 -20.75
N GLU A 182 -0.64 -14.70 -20.05
CA GLU A 182 0.61 -14.40 -19.35
C GLU A 182 1.73 -14.11 -20.35
N GLN A 183 2.54 -13.08 -20.04
CA GLN A 183 3.66 -12.63 -20.86
C GLN A 183 4.93 -12.52 -20.00
N ARG A 184 6.09 -12.61 -20.66
CA ARG A 184 7.40 -12.26 -20.10
C ARG A 184 7.54 -10.75 -19.90
N SER A 185 8.63 -10.33 -19.28
CA SER A 185 8.97 -8.91 -19.12
C SER A 185 8.99 -8.21 -20.47
N ILE A 186 8.60 -6.95 -20.49
CA ILE A 186 8.69 -6.10 -21.67
C ILE A 186 10.17 -5.80 -21.92
N SER A 187 10.66 -6.05 -23.12
CA SER A 187 12.00 -5.67 -23.55
C SER A 187 12.06 -4.23 -24.04
N HIS A 188 11.14 -3.84 -24.92
CA HIS A 188 11.00 -2.48 -25.44
C HIS A 188 9.63 -2.28 -26.09
N ILE A 189 9.32 -1.04 -26.44
CA ILE A 189 8.13 -0.63 -27.19
C ILE A 189 8.61 0.12 -28.42
N ASP A 190 8.14 -0.26 -29.57
CA ASP A 190 8.52 0.42 -30.81
C ASP A 190 7.56 1.55 -31.20
N THR A 191 7.95 2.32 -32.21
CA THR A 191 7.18 3.48 -32.70
C THR A 191 5.83 3.12 -33.34
N SER A 192 5.59 1.83 -33.64
CA SER A 192 4.29 1.34 -34.08
C SER A 192 3.34 0.96 -32.95
N ARG A 193 3.74 1.23 -31.71
CA ARG A 193 3.02 0.86 -30.47
C ARG A 193 2.99 -0.66 -30.26
N THR A 194 3.98 -1.36 -30.79
CA THR A 194 4.15 -2.79 -30.53
C THR A 194 4.97 -2.98 -29.26
N VAL A 195 4.42 -3.70 -28.31
CA VAL A 195 5.11 -4.14 -27.09
C VAL A 195 5.83 -5.45 -27.36
N HIS A 196 7.14 -5.46 -27.23
CA HIS A 196 8.00 -6.64 -27.41
C HIS A 196 8.36 -7.23 -26.04
N PHE A 197 8.37 -8.56 -25.92
CA PHE A 197 8.72 -9.29 -24.73
C PHE A 197 10.08 -9.98 -24.85
N GLU A 198 10.71 -10.29 -23.70
CA GLU A 198 12.04 -10.91 -23.62
C GLU A 198 12.12 -12.30 -24.33
N ASP A 199 11.00 -12.99 -24.48
CA ASP A 199 10.94 -14.31 -25.16
C ASP A 199 10.72 -14.20 -26.70
N GLY A 200 10.77 -13.00 -27.23
CA GLY A 200 10.49 -12.72 -28.63
C GLY A 200 9.01 -12.62 -29.01
N GLY A 201 8.12 -12.79 -28.02
CA GLY A 201 6.69 -12.50 -28.19
C GLY A 201 6.43 -11.01 -28.38
N ARG A 202 5.28 -10.68 -28.97
CA ARG A 202 4.88 -9.28 -29.14
C ARG A 202 3.37 -9.09 -29.10
N VAL A 203 2.94 -7.86 -28.86
CA VAL A 203 1.56 -7.39 -28.96
C VAL A 203 1.55 -6.10 -29.76
N ASP A 204 0.94 -6.13 -30.91
CA ASP A 204 0.87 -5.01 -31.84
C ASP A 204 -0.24 -4.04 -31.42
N ASP A 205 -0.07 -2.74 -31.75
CA ASP A 205 -1.08 -1.68 -31.59
C ASP A 205 -1.71 -1.61 -30.19
N VAL A 206 -0.87 -1.54 -29.18
CA VAL A 206 -1.32 -1.47 -27.77
C VAL A 206 -1.98 -0.13 -27.49
N ASP A 207 -3.16 -0.16 -26.88
CA ASP A 207 -3.90 1.04 -26.46
C ASP A 207 -3.45 1.56 -25.10
N HIS A 208 -3.27 0.65 -24.14
CA HIS A 208 -2.89 1.02 -22.78
C HIS A 208 -1.94 0.02 -22.14
N ILE A 209 -1.00 0.55 -21.35
CA ILE A 209 -0.18 -0.23 -20.42
C ILE A 209 -0.52 0.22 -19.01
N ILE A 210 -0.95 -0.72 -18.15
CA ILE A 210 -1.35 -0.43 -16.77
C ILE A 210 -0.35 -1.08 -15.83
N PHE A 211 0.36 -0.26 -15.05
CA PHE A 211 1.37 -0.70 -14.10
C PHE A 211 0.74 -0.99 -12.73
N GLY A 212 0.66 -2.25 -12.35
CA GLY A 212 0.36 -2.74 -11.00
C GLY A 212 1.62 -3.07 -10.21
N THR A 213 2.64 -2.24 -10.34
CA THR A 213 4.01 -2.46 -9.89
C THR A 213 4.32 -1.92 -8.49
N GLY A 214 3.28 -1.38 -7.80
CA GLY A 214 3.43 -0.85 -6.46
C GLY A 214 4.00 0.57 -6.43
N TYR A 215 4.66 0.91 -5.32
CA TYR A 215 5.06 2.28 -5.02
C TYR A 215 6.50 2.36 -4.54
N SER A 216 7.11 3.52 -4.77
CA SER A 216 8.41 3.88 -4.21
C SER A 216 8.23 4.59 -2.87
N TRP A 217 9.11 4.29 -1.92
CA TRP A 217 9.23 5.06 -0.70
C TRP A 217 9.80 6.44 -1.04
N SER A 218 9.15 7.49 -0.55
CA SER A 218 9.58 8.86 -0.78
C SER A 218 9.22 9.72 0.42
N LEU A 219 10.25 10.34 0.99
CA LEU A 219 10.15 11.26 2.12
C LEU A 219 10.98 12.52 1.79
N PRO A 220 10.59 13.27 0.75
CA PRO A 220 11.39 14.39 0.24
C PRO A 220 11.55 15.53 1.25
N PHE A 221 10.67 15.59 2.24
CA PHE A 221 10.70 16.56 3.33
C PHE A 221 11.72 16.23 4.43
N LEU A 222 12.40 15.06 4.35
CA LEU A 222 13.42 14.61 5.32
C LEU A 222 14.79 14.48 4.64
N PRO A 223 15.50 15.56 4.37
CA PRO A 223 16.82 15.47 3.77
C PRO A 223 17.86 15.02 4.81
N GLY A 224 18.50 13.87 4.57
CA GLY A 224 19.73 13.46 5.26
C GLY A 224 19.65 13.39 6.79
N VAL A 225 18.53 12.97 7.35
CA VAL A 225 18.34 12.96 8.81
C VAL A 225 19.08 11.79 9.44
N GLU A 226 19.93 12.07 10.42
CA GLU A 226 20.56 11.07 11.27
C GLU A 226 19.56 10.43 12.25
N LYS A 227 19.92 9.27 12.84
CA LYS A 227 19.11 8.60 13.85
C LYS A 227 18.90 9.52 15.08
N ASP A 228 17.68 9.92 15.31
CA ASP A 228 17.29 10.77 16.44
C ASP A 228 16.06 10.12 17.13
N PRO A 229 16.10 9.92 18.45
CA PRO A 229 15.00 9.28 19.19
C PRO A 229 13.72 10.10 19.23
N THR A 230 13.77 11.36 18.81
CA THR A 230 12.60 12.25 18.70
C THR A 230 12.02 12.31 17.30
N LEU A 231 12.59 11.56 16.34
CA LEU A 231 12.02 11.32 15.00
C LEU A 231 11.56 9.88 14.88
N LEU A 232 10.26 9.68 14.84
CA LEU A 232 9.64 8.37 14.84
C LEU A 232 8.81 8.13 13.58
N PHE A 233 8.66 6.86 13.20
CA PHE A 233 7.85 6.46 12.06
C PHE A 233 6.73 5.53 12.49
N VAL A 234 5.49 5.81 12.06
CA VAL A 234 4.34 4.93 12.22
C VAL A 234 3.79 4.57 10.85
N GLY A 235 3.71 3.29 10.56
CA GLY A 235 3.21 2.79 9.28
C GLY A 235 4.30 2.50 8.24
N ALA A 236 5.58 2.60 8.58
CA ALA A 236 6.70 2.26 7.71
C ALA A 236 6.90 0.74 7.62
N VAL A 237 5.86 0.00 7.23
CA VAL A 237 5.84 -1.46 7.12
C VAL A 237 5.18 -1.93 5.84
N GLY A 238 5.62 -3.07 5.33
CA GLY A 238 4.96 -3.78 4.23
C GLY A 238 3.56 -4.27 4.58
N ALA A 239 2.89 -4.91 3.63
CA ALA A 239 1.52 -5.40 3.77
C ALA A 239 1.33 -6.38 4.95
N GLY A 240 0.12 -6.42 5.50
CA GLY A 240 -0.24 -7.35 6.57
C GLY A 240 -1.42 -6.88 7.41
N LEU A 241 -1.35 -7.07 8.72
CA LEU A 241 -2.34 -6.63 9.70
C LEU A 241 -2.20 -5.12 10.01
N THR A 242 -2.23 -4.30 8.97
CA THR A 242 -1.77 -2.91 8.94
C THR A 242 -2.33 -2.03 10.07
N PHE A 243 -3.65 -1.98 10.29
CA PHE A 243 -4.22 -1.14 11.36
C PHE A 243 -3.74 -1.54 12.76
N LYS A 244 -3.61 -2.84 13.02
CA LYS A 244 -3.07 -3.31 14.30
C LYS A 244 -1.59 -2.97 14.44
N ILE A 245 -0.80 -3.14 13.40
CA ILE A 245 0.62 -2.75 13.39
C ILE A 245 0.75 -1.25 13.68
N PHE A 246 -0.02 -0.41 13.00
CA PHE A 246 0.00 1.05 13.22
C PHE A 246 -0.38 1.41 14.64
N GLU A 247 -1.35 0.72 15.23
CA GLU A 247 -1.75 0.89 16.62
C GLU A 247 -0.61 0.57 17.59
N TRP A 248 0.07 -0.58 17.42
CA TRP A 248 1.21 -0.97 18.26
C TRP A 248 2.37 0.02 18.14
N GLN A 249 2.71 0.41 16.93
CA GLN A 249 3.75 1.41 16.68
C GLN A 249 3.38 2.78 17.27
N ALA A 250 2.14 3.23 17.12
CA ALA A 250 1.69 4.51 17.66
C ALA A 250 1.71 4.53 19.21
N VAL A 251 1.31 3.43 19.85
CA VAL A 251 1.39 3.32 21.32
C VAL A 251 2.85 3.32 21.78
N LEU A 252 3.74 2.60 21.11
CA LEU A 252 5.17 2.62 21.41
C LEU A 252 5.74 4.03 21.26
N ALA A 253 5.49 4.68 20.11
CA ALA A 253 5.93 6.05 19.84
C ALA A 253 5.45 7.04 20.91
N ALA A 254 4.17 7.03 21.25
CA ALA A 254 3.61 7.89 22.27
C ALA A 254 4.25 7.65 23.65
N ARG A 255 4.57 6.40 23.98
CA ARG A 255 5.23 6.07 25.28
C ARG A 255 6.70 6.47 25.31
N ILE A 256 7.41 6.37 24.19
CA ILE A 256 8.79 6.88 24.07
C ILE A 256 8.79 8.39 24.30
N LEU A 257 7.95 9.14 23.59
CA LEU A 257 7.85 10.59 23.72
C LEU A 257 7.40 11.04 25.12
N ALA A 258 6.59 10.24 25.78
CA ALA A 258 6.18 10.48 27.17
C ALA A 258 7.22 10.03 28.22
N GLY A 259 8.38 9.53 27.83
CA GLY A 259 9.41 8.99 28.74
C GLY A 259 9.00 7.71 29.48
N ARG A 260 7.97 7.00 28.99
CA ARG A 260 7.41 5.79 29.61
C ARG A 260 7.90 4.49 28.97
N ALA A 261 8.51 4.57 27.82
CA ALA A 261 9.22 3.47 27.16
C ALA A 261 10.61 3.92 26.79
N ARG A 262 11.56 2.98 26.79
CA ARG A 262 12.95 3.25 26.41
C ARG A 262 13.31 2.39 25.23
N LEU A 263 14.01 2.98 24.26
CA LEU A 263 14.62 2.24 23.18
C LEU A 263 15.77 1.38 23.74
N PRO A 264 16.03 0.22 23.15
CA PRO A 264 17.25 -0.54 23.39
C PRO A 264 18.50 0.31 23.16
N PRO A 265 19.65 -0.04 23.73
CA PRO A 265 20.91 0.60 23.42
C PRO A 265 21.21 0.61 21.90
N LEU A 266 21.90 1.64 21.43
CA LEU A 266 22.16 1.81 20.00
C LEU A 266 22.85 0.58 19.35
N GLU A 267 23.77 -0.05 20.06
CA GLU A 267 24.43 -1.29 19.59
C GLU A 267 23.46 -2.43 19.36
N GLU A 268 22.44 -2.56 20.20
CA GLU A 268 21.40 -3.58 20.05
C GLU A 268 20.50 -3.28 18.87
N GLN A 269 20.13 -2.01 18.68
CA GLN A 269 19.35 -1.57 17.52
C GLN A 269 20.11 -1.83 16.21
N GLN A 270 21.41 -1.51 16.15
CA GLN A 270 22.27 -1.73 14.99
C GLN A 270 22.45 -3.23 14.69
N ARG A 271 22.60 -4.05 15.73
CA ARG A 271 22.67 -5.51 15.57
C ARG A 271 21.38 -6.06 15.00
N TRP A 272 20.24 -5.66 15.55
CA TRP A 272 18.94 -6.09 15.05
C TRP A 272 18.74 -5.70 13.57
N GLU A 273 19.13 -4.47 13.20
CA GLU A 273 19.06 -3.99 11.82
C GLU A 273 19.94 -4.83 10.88
N ALA A 274 21.17 -5.09 11.27
CA ALA A 274 22.11 -5.91 10.50
C ALA A 274 21.61 -7.36 10.33
N ASP A 275 21.12 -7.98 11.39
CA ASP A 275 20.56 -9.34 11.37
C ASP A 275 19.34 -9.41 10.44
N ARG A 276 18.50 -8.37 10.47
CA ARG A 276 17.31 -8.31 9.62
C ARG A 276 17.66 -8.09 8.15
N ILE A 277 18.65 -7.24 7.85
CA ILE A 277 19.16 -7.04 6.49
C ILE A 277 19.75 -8.36 5.97
N ALA A 278 20.54 -9.06 6.78
CA ALA A 278 21.12 -10.35 6.41
C ALA A 278 20.04 -11.41 6.12
N ALA A 279 18.94 -11.43 6.90
CA ALA A 279 17.86 -12.40 6.75
C ALA A 279 16.86 -12.06 5.63
N ARG A 280 16.59 -10.79 5.36
CA ARG A 280 15.48 -10.29 4.53
C ARG A 280 15.88 -9.39 3.36
N GLY A 281 17.14 -8.95 3.30
CA GLY A 281 17.63 -7.90 2.41
C GLY A 281 17.25 -6.51 2.90
N ASP A 282 17.82 -5.50 2.28
CA ASP A 282 17.61 -4.07 2.57
C ASP A 282 16.43 -3.43 1.81
N GLY A 283 15.75 -4.22 0.97
CA GLY A 283 14.61 -3.77 0.19
C GLY A 283 13.25 -4.01 0.86
N GLY A 284 12.23 -4.31 0.05
CA GLY A 284 10.85 -4.56 0.53
C GLY A 284 10.72 -5.69 1.55
N GLY A 285 11.66 -6.64 1.58
CA GLY A 285 11.72 -7.70 2.58
C GLY A 285 12.02 -7.20 3.98
N PHE A 286 12.80 -6.13 4.13
CA PHE A 286 13.13 -5.53 5.41
C PHE A 286 11.88 -5.05 6.16
N THR A 287 10.96 -4.40 5.47
CA THR A 287 9.73 -3.84 6.03
C THR A 287 8.58 -4.84 6.12
N LEU A 288 8.71 -6.04 5.52
CA LEU A 288 7.65 -7.05 5.51
C LEU A 288 7.60 -7.80 6.85
N VAL A 289 6.49 -7.68 7.55
CA VAL A 289 6.26 -8.36 8.83
C VAL A 289 5.82 -9.81 8.64
N PHE A 290 5.11 -10.12 7.56
CA PHE A 290 4.66 -11.49 7.26
C PHE A 290 5.83 -12.47 7.06
N PRO A 291 5.74 -13.70 7.58
CA PRO A 291 4.67 -14.29 8.38
C PRO A 291 4.83 -14.11 9.90
N GLU A 292 5.83 -13.36 10.34
CA GLU A 292 6.31 -13.29 11.73
C GLU A 292 5.48 -12.29 12.58
N PHE A 293 4.16 -12.29 12.42
CA PHE A 293 3.30 -11.32 13.11
C PHE A 293 3.38 -11.44 14.63
N GLU A 294 3.31 -12.64 15.18
CA GLU A 294 3.37 -12.85 16.64
C GLU A 294 4.65 -12.26 17.24
N ALA A 295 5.81 -12.63 16.67
CA ALA A 295 7.11 -12.13 17.13
C ALA A 295 7.17 -10.59 17.07
N TYR A 296 6.66 -10.00 15.98
CA TYR A 296 6.62 -8.55 15.81
C TYR A 296 5.73 -7.87 16.85
N PHE A 297 4.48 -8.32 17.00
CA PHE A 297 3.51 -7.73 17.93
C PHE A 297 3.99 -7.85 19.38
N GLU A 298 4.53 -8.98 19.79
CA GLU A 298 5.03 -9.20 21.14
C GLU A 298 6.30 -8.39 21.42
N THR A 299 7.20 -8.24 20.45
CA THR A 299 8.38 -7.37 20.56
C THR A 299 7.96 -5.91 20.77
N VAL A 300 7.08 -5.37 19.93
CA VAL A 300 6.63 -3.98 20.07
C VAL A 300 5.85 -3.78 21.35
N ARG A 301 5.03 -4.76 21.77
CA ARG A 301 4.32 -4.73 23.05
C ARG A 301 5.26 -4.74 24.25
N ALA A 302 6.31 -5.55 24.21
CA ALA A 302 7.34 -5.60 25.25
C ALA A 302 8.11 -4.28 25.35
N LEU A 303 8.53 -3.71 24.22
CA LEU A 303 9.20 -2.40 24.16
C LEU A 303 8.30 -1.27 24.70
N ALA A 304 7.02 -1.30 24.33
CA ALA A 304 6.05 -0.33 24.85
C ALA A 304 5.83 -0.47 26.36
N GLY A 305 6.03 -1.64 26.92
CA GLY A 305 5.80 -1.94 28.33
C GLY A 305 4.32 -1.97 28.72
N PRO A 306 4.01 -2.17 29.99
CA PRO A 306 2.65 -2.14 30.50
C PRO A 306 2.11 -0.71 30.46
N GLY A 307 0.82 -0.56 30.15
CA GLY A 307 0.15 0.73 30.33
C GLY A 307 0.01 1.08 31.81
N VAL A 308 -0.15 2.35 32.09
CA VAL A 308 -0.48 2.79 33.44
C VAL A 308 -1.94 2.42 33.72
N GLU A 309 -2.21 1.80 34.87
CA GLU A 309 -3.57 1.41 35.24
C GLU A 309 -4.52 2.61 35.19
N GLY A 310 -5.62 2.45 34.44
CA GLY A 310 -6.61 3.52 34.23
C GLY A 310 -6.17 4.64 33.28
N LYS A 311 -4.95 4.60 32.70
CA LYS A 311 -4.43 5.65 31.82
C LYS A 311 -3.71 5.06 30.60
N GLY A 312 -4.16 5.48 29.42
CA GLY A 312 -3.56 5.08 28.15
C GLY A 312 -3.96 3.68 27.69
N ARG A 313 -3.63 3.40 26.46
CA ARG A 313 -4.03 2.16 25.79
C ARG A 313 -3.20 0.95 26.26
N GLN A 314 -3.88 -0.12 26.62
CA GLN A 314 -3.26 -1.42 26.88
C GLN A 314 -3.16 -2.20 25.57
N LEU A 315 -1.95 -2.63 25.20
CA LEU A 315 -1.77 -3.49 24.05
C LEU A 315 -2.06 -4.95 24.45
N PRO A 316 -3.06 -5.60 23.86
CA PRO A 316 -3.30 -7.02 24.11
C PRO A 316 -2.15 -7.89 23.58
N LYS A 317 -2.11 -9.15 24.01
CA LYS A 317 -1.24 -10.15 23.39
C LYS A 317 -1.68 -10.42 21.96
N PHE A 318 -0.75 -10.90 21.13
CA PHE A 318 -1.10 -11.38 19.81
C PHE A 318 -2.11 -12.53 19.91
N GLU A 319 -3.11 -12.49 19.03
CA GLU A 319 -4.11 -13.55 18.93
C GLU A 319 -3.97 -14.24 17.57
N GLN A 320 -3.77 -15.54 17.57
CA GLN A 320 -3.69 -16.35 16.35
C GLN A 320 -4.89 -16.14 15.43
N ALA A 321 -6.06 -15.88 16.00
CA ALA A 321 -7.29 -15.57 15.25
C ALA A 321 -7.13 -14.37 14.28
N TRP A 322 -6.25 -13.42 14.55
CA TRP A 322 -5.99 -12.31 13.62
C TRP A 322 -5.27 -12.78 12.37
N PHE A 323 -4.28 -13.65 12.54
CA PHE A 323 -3.56 -14.27 11.42
C PHE A 323 -4.50 -15.16 10.61
N ASP A 324 -5.29 -15.98 11.28
CA ASP A 324 -6.23 -16.90 10.62
C ASP A 324 -7.27 -16.14 9.81
N ALA A 325 -7.83 -15.06 10.35
CA ALA A 325 -8.77 -14.18 9.64
C ALA A 325 -8.10 -13.47 8.44
N PHE A 326 -6.84 -13.05 8.57
CA PHE A 326 -6.06 -12.47 7.49
C PHE A 326 -5.87 -13.49 6.35
N MET A 327 -5.43 -14.69 6.66
CA MET A 327 -5.26 -15.76 5.67
C MET A 327 -6.59 -16.19 5.04
N ALA A 328 -7.66 -16.32 5.83
CA ALA A 328 -9.00 -16.62 5.32
C ALA A 328 -9.50 -15.57 4.31
N GLY A 329 -9.14 -14.30 4.50
CA GLY A 329 -9.44 -13.23 3.53
C GLY A 329 -8.79 -13.48 2.17
N HIS A 330 -7.55 -13.94 2.15
CA HIS A 330 -6.83 -14.29 0.91
C HIS A 330 -7.41 -15.55 0.26
N GLU A 331 -7.78 -16.57 1.03
CA GLU A 331 -8.43 -17.77 0.50
C GLU A 331 -9.79 -17.45 -0.15
N ARG A 332 -10.59 -16.56 0.46
CA ARG A 332 -11.84 -16.09 -0.15
C ARG A 332 -11.60 -15.37 -1.48
N ARG A 333 -10.54 -14.55 -1.58
CA ARG A 333 -10.17 -13.90 -2.83
C ARG A 333 -9.75 -14.91 -3.90
N LYS A 334 -8.93 -15.89 -3.55
CA LYS A 334 -8.56 -16.99 -4.46
C LYS A 334 -9.77 -17.77 -4.93
N ALA A 335 -10.68 -18.09 -4.03
CA ALA A 335 -11.92 -18.80 -4.37
C ALA A 335 -12.79 -17.98 -5.35
N LEU A 336 -12.87 -16.66 -5.15
CA LEU A 336 -13.58 -15.75 -6.05
C LEU A 336 -12.97 -15.77 -7.46
N TRP A 337 -11.65 -15.60 -7.58
CA TRP A 337 -10.96 -15.64 -8.88
C TRP A 337 -11.09 -17.00 -9.56
N LYS A 338 -10.93 -18.12 -8.82
CA LYS A 338 -11.15 -19.47 -9.35
C LYS A 338 -12.56 -19.65 -9.92
N ARG A 339 -13.57 -19.14 -9.22
CA ARG A 339 -14.95 -19.18 -9.69
C ARG A 339 -15.13 -18.37 -10.97
N TRP A 340 -14.59 -17.16 -11.04
CA TRP A 340 -14.64 -16.34 -12.24
C TRP A 340 -13.89 -16.95 -13.42
N ASN A 341 -12.72 -17.53 -13.18
CA ASN A 341 -11.97 -18.26 -14.20
C ASN A 341 -12.76 -19.45 -14.77
N ALA A 342 -13.42 -20.22 -13.91
CA ALA A 342 -14.20 -21.41 -14.32
C ALA A 342 -15.50 -21.04 -15.06
N GLU A 343 -16.15 -19.96 -14.66
CA GLU A 343 -17.42 -19.52 -15.26
C GLU A 343 -17.20 -18.70 -16.55
N GLY A 344 -15.96 -18.38 -16.92
CA GLY A 344 -15.65 -17.42 -18.00
C GLY A 344 -16.37 -16.09 -17.78
N ARG A 345 -16.79 -15.84 -16.55
CA ARG A 345 -17.62 -14.69 -16.22
C ARG A 345 -16.81 -13.42 -16.31
N ARG A 346 -17.32 -12.56 -17.11
CA ARG A 346 -17.14 -11.14 -17.06
C ARG A 346 -17.47 -10.69 -15.65
N ALA A 347 -16.49 -10.22 -14.89
CA ALA A 347 -16.78 -9.58 -13.63
C ALA A 347 -17.85 -8.51 -13.90
N LYS A 348 -19.02 -8.65 -13.31
CA LYS A 348 -20.03 -7.59 -13.34
C LYS A 348 -19.64 -6.62 -12.25
N LEU A 349 -18.97 -5.56 -12.60
CA LEU A 349 -18.84 -4.36 -11.77
C LEU A 349 -19.91 -3.36 -12.13
#